data_a5462dc9b2a3dca08da00dcc85c180a6
#
_entry.id   a5462dc9b2a3dca08da00dcc85c180a6
#
_cell.length_a   1.000
_cell.length_b   1.000
_cell.length_c   1.000
_cell.angle_alpha   90.00
_cell.angle_beta   90.00
_cell.angle_gamma   90.00
#
_symmetry.space_group_name_H-M   'P 1'
#
loop_
_entity.id
_entity.type
_entity.pdbx_description
1 polymer ?
#
loop_
_entity_poly.entity_id
_entity_poly.type
_entity_poly.pdbx_seq_one_letter_code
_entity_poly.pdbx_strand_id
1 'polypeptide(L)'
;MQTEVSDEMTGPTRLEQALAWLGVHWRLIVLLAFLGLSAFLIVSSWGQIRGFNLGDTDDNMRMSQVRALLAGQDWFDLRQYKMNPPYGANIHWSRIVDLPLAGIILALRPLVGGADAERTAAAIAPLIPLLPMMVALALITRRLVAPSAYVLAIIALFFAGSTLGMINPTRIDHHGWQLALLALGVAGSCDPKRARGGVTLGLASAISLSIGLEMIIYIALGGVATVLYWVDDRDERRRLAAFSVSLAGGCAFGFAAFASYANRLPVCDALSPVWLSDALVGGALMFELAMLKVERWTVRLMLAIGVGVIVAAFHALMWPHCLTRLEGVSPEVNKLWLSHVREARPIWTHGWQTSAVILALPVAGMIGYGLLGWTVRADRERLRAVIAVAIVSLTATALLFWQTRTGPAAQMLAIPGAVVLPWLLAPRVFASGNAAVRVLGTVLIVLLGLGGLVPMILNFVPDKPASKSDRAINRANRLCPTLWAMKPVAQQPKGIVMTFVDLAPRLITVTQHSSIAGPYHRNGDAIADSMHFFRGTADEAHAIALRHHANYVLTCPAMSISTIFISEAPKGFYVQLQKGQVPKWLEPIPFPKDNPLKMYKIVG
;
A
#
# COMPACT_ATOMS: atom_id res chain seq x y z
N MET A 1 68.35 24.26 -4.92
CA MET A 1 67.61 24.41 -3.66
C MET A 1 66.15 23.98 -3.96
N GLN A 2 65.91 22.70 -3.87
CA GLN A 2 64.59 22.07 -4.08
C GLN A 2 63.84 22.20 -2.75
N THR A 3 62.75 22.92 -2.73
CA THR A 3 61.80 22.95 -1.61
C THR A 3 60.90 21.71 -1.76
N GLU A 4 61.18 20.69 -0.96
CA GLU A 4 60.22 19.60 -0.68
C GLU A 4 58.99 20.18 -0.01
N VAL A 5 57.89 20.19 -0.73
CA VAL A 5 56.55 20.40 -0.14
C VAL A 5 56.22 19.11 0.56
N SER A 6 56.37 19.08 1.88
CA SER A 6 55.89 18.01 2.73
C SER A 6 54.36 17.98 2.65
N ASP A 7 53.81 16.97 1.96
CA ASP A 7 52.42 16.56 2.08
C ASP A 7 52.21 16.05 3.52
N GLU A 8 51.86 16.93 4.44
CA GLU A 8 51.34 16.52 5.75
C GLU A 8 50.06 15.74 5.52
N MET A 9 50.13 14.43 5.61
CA MET A 9 48.98 13.53 5.68
C MET A 9 48.20 13.88 6.95
N THR A 10 47.29 14.84 6.86
CA THR A 10 46.32 15.13 7.93
C THR A 10 45.45 13.87 8.10
N GLY A 11 45.54 13.24 9.27
CA GLY A 11 44.71 12.08 9.59
C GLY A 11 43.20 12.39 9.43
N PRO A 12 42.35 11.36 9.28
CA PRO A 12 40.94 11.57 9.00
C PRO A 12 40.28 12.45 10.06
N THR A 13 39.50 13.41 9.62
CA THR A 13 38.75 14.32 10.49
C THR A 13 37.72 13.53 11.35
N ARG A 14 37.30 14.10 12.48
CA ARG A 14 36.25 13.50 13.34
C ARG A 14 34.96 13.19 12.57
N LEU A 15 34.61 14.00 11.58
CA LEU A 15 33.46 13.78 10.74
C LEU A 15 33.66 12.56 9.83
N GLU A 16 34.80 12.43 9.18
CA GLU A 16 35.12 11.25 8.35
C GLU A 16 35.13 9.97 9.16
N GLN A 17 35.71 10.00 10.38
CA GLN A 17 35.68 8.89 11.30
C GLN A 17 34.24 8.49 11.69
N ALA A 18 33.37 9.46 12.00
CA ALA A 18 31.97 9.23 12.32
C ALA A 18 31.20 8.64 11.11
N LEU A 19 31.40 9.19 9.92
CA LEU A 19 30.77 8.66 8.70
C LEU A 19 31.24 7.23 8.37
N ALA A 20 32.53 6.94 8.54
CA ALA A 20 33.07 5.59 8.37
C ALA A 20 32.46 4.62 9.40
N TRP A 21 32.38 5.02 10.66
CA TRP A 21 31.75 4.22 11.72
C TRP A 21 30.27 3.92 11.41
N LEU A 22 29.49 4.94 11.02
CA LEU A 22 28.11 4.75 10.56
C LEU A 22 28.04 3.79 9.39
N GLY A 23 28.95 3.90 8.43
CA GLY A 23 29.03 3.01 7.28
C GLY A 23 29.23 1.54 7.66
N VAL A 24 30.06 1.25 8.66
CA VAL A 24 30.33 -0.11 9.17
C VAL A 24 29.16 -0.65 9.98
N HIS A 25 28.60 0.15 10.90
CA HIS A 25 27.56 -0.28 11.86
C HIS A 25 26.13 -0.11 11.35
N TRP A 26 25.91 0.02 10.05
CA TRP A 26 24.63 0.33 9.46
C TRP A 26 23.48 -0.61 9.88
N ARG A 27 23.75 -1.92 10.06
CA ARG A 27 22.72 -2.90 10.46
C ARG A 27 22.19 -2.59 11.86
N LEU A 28 23.09 -2.28 12.79
CA LEU A 28 22.74 -1.90 14.15
C LEU A 28 21.93 -0.60 14.17
N ILE A 29 22.37 0.40 13.41
CA ILE A 29 21.68 1.70 13.32
C ILE A 29 20.29 1.56 12.72
N VAL A 30 20.13 0.76 11.65
CA VAL A 30 18.80 0.48 11.05
C VAL A 30 17.90 -0.25 12.06
N LEU A 31 18.44 -1.24 12.80
CA LEU A 31 17.66 -1.94 13.82
C LEU A 31 17.22 -1.00 14.96
N LEU A 32 18.12 -0.18 15.49
CA LEU A 32 17.80 0.79 16.53
C LEU A 32 16.78 1.83 16.04
N ALA A 33 16.93 2.31 14.82
CA ALA A 33 15.96 3.23 14.20
C ALA A 33 14.59 2.57 13.99
N PHE A 34 14.56 1.30 13.57
CA PHE A 34 13.33 0.52 13.48
C PHE A 34 12.63 0.39 14.84
N LEU A 35 13.37 0.02 15.89
CA LEU A 35 12.81 -0.09 17.24
C LEU A 35 12.30 1.25 17.74
N GLY A 36 13.06 2.33 17.56
CA GLY A 36 12.65 3.68 17.94
C GLY A 36 11.41 4.16 17.18
N LEU A 37 11.37 3.97 15.85
CA LEU A 37 10.21 4.34 15.04
C LEU A 37 8.99 3.49 15.40
N SER A 38 9.17 2.18 15.60
CA SER A 38 8.07 1.29 16.02
C SER A 38 7.49 1.71 17.37
N ALA A 39 8.33 2.02 18.36
CA ALA A 39 7.90 2.52 19.65
C ALA A 39 7.14 3.86 19.51
N PHE A 40 7.65 4.79 18.71
CA PHE A 40 6.98 6.05 18.42
C PHE A 40 5.59 5.84 17.80
N LEU A 41 5.47 4.97 16.79
CA LEU A 41 4.21 4.66 16.12
C LEU A 41 3.20 3.99 17.08
N ILE A 42 3.64 3.09 17.95
CA ILE A 42 2.78 2.47 18.97
C ILE A 42 2.26 3.52 19.95
N VAL A 43 3.13 4.38 20.47
CA VAL A 43 2.75 5.42 21.44
C VAL A 43 1.79 6.44 20.80
N SER A 44 2.10 6.90 19.57
CA SER A 44 1.26 7.86 18.86
C SER A 44 -0.12 7.28 18.48
N SER A 45 -0.21 5.96 18.25
CA SER A 45 -1.45 5.26 17.90
C SER A 45 -2.15 4.62 19.10
N TRP A 46 -1.69 4.88 20.35
CA TRP A 46 -2.18 4.18 21.53
C TRP A 46 -3.70 4.24 21.72
N GLY A 47 -4.31 5.39 21.43
CA GLY A 47 -5.76 5.56 21.51
C GLY A 47 -6.52 4.67 20.51
N GLN A 48 -6.00 4.50 19.30
CA GLN A 48 -6.56 3.63 18.27
C GLN A 48 -6.43 2.15 18.67
N ILE A 49 -5.26 1.76 19.19
CA ILE A 49 -5.00 0.40 19.66
C ILE A 49 -5.96 0.04 20.80
N ARG A 50 -6.06 0.87 21.83
CA ARG A 50 -6.99 0.64 22.96
C ARG A 50 -8.45 0.57 22.51
N GLY A 51 -8.86 1.47 21.63
CA GLY A 51 -10.21 1.51 21.07
C GLY A 51 -10.49 0.42 20.04
N PHE A 52 -9.48 -0.41 19.70
CA PHE A 52 -9.55 -1.38 18.59
C PHE A 52 -10.11 -0.72 17.33
N ASN A 53 -9.68 0.51 17.05
CA ASN A 53 -10.06 1.25 15.86
C ASN A 53 -9.10 0.86 14.73
N LEU A 54 -9.50 -0.14 13.95
CA LEU A 54 -8.78 -0.56 12.76
C LEU A 54 -8.82 0.57 11.70
N GLY A 55 -7.76 0.69 10.91
CA GLY A 55 -7.48 1.84 10.07
C GLY A 55 -8.58 2.17 9.05
N ASP A 56 -9.08 1.14 8.33
CA ASP A 56 -10.14 1.31 7.34
C ASP A 56 -10.99 0.04 7.16
N THR A 57 -11.71 -0.05 6.03
CA THR A 57 -12.57 -1.17 5.68
C THR A 57 -11.79 -2.47 5.50
N ASP A 58 -10.61 -2.40 4.88
CA ASP A 58 -9.79 -3.57 4.56
C ASP A 58 -9.17 -4.18 5.82
N ASP A 59 -8.76 -3.35 6.78
CA ASP A 59 -8.27 -3.80 8.07
C ASP A 59 -9.37 -4.55 8.84
N ASN A 60 -10.60 -4.04 8.81
CA ASN A 60 -11.75 -4.70 9.44
C ASN A 60 -12.07 -6.05 8.78
N MET A 61 -12.08 -6.10 7.45
CA MET A 61 -12.29 -7.33 6.71
C MET A 61 -11.16 -8.33 6.98
N ARG A 62 -9.91 -7.89 7.00
CA ARG A 62 -8.75 -8.73 7.30
C ARG A 62 -8.86 -9.38 8.67
N MET A 63 -9.23 -8.61 9.71
CA MET A 63 -9.46 -9.17 11.04
C MET A 63 -10.59 -10.21 11.05
N SER A 64 -11.67 -9.96 10.30
CA SER A 64 -12.77 -10.91 10.16
C SER A 64 -12.35 -12.21 9.47
N GLN A 65 -11.45 -12.14 8.47
CA GLN A 65 -10.87 -13.30 7.80
C GLN A 65 -9.92 -14.08 8.70
N VAL A 66 -9.07 -13.40 9.48
CA VAL A 66 -8.19 -14.05 10.47
C VAL A 66 -9.01 -14.79 11.52
N ARG A 67 -10.07 -14.17 12.03
CA ARG A 67 -10.98 -14.84 12.97
C ARG A 67 -11.67 -16.06 12.37
N ALA A 68 -12.11 -15.99 11.12
CA ALA A 68 -12.72 -17.11 10.43
C ALA A 68 -11.71 -18.26 10.25
N LEU A 69 -10.47 -17.97 9.87
CA LEU A 69 -9.38 -18.94 9.80
C LEU A 69 -9.13 -19.61 11.16
N LEU A 70 -9.00 -18.82 12.22
CA LEU A 70 -8.77 -19.32 13.59
C LEU A 70 -9.98 -20.09 14.17
N ALA A 71 -11.17 -19.89 13.59
CA ALA A 71 -12.38 -20.64 13.90
C ALA A 71 -12.54 -21.91 13.05
N GLY A 72 -11.56 -22.26 12.20
CA GLY A 72 -11.53 -23.50 11.43
C GLY A 72 -12.04 -23.39 9.98
N GLN A 73 -12.18 -22.18 9.42
CA GLN A 73 -12.44 -22.03 7.99
C GLN A 73 -11.28 -22.62 7.19
N ASP A 74 -11.61 -23.33 6.11
CA ASP A 74 -10.63 -23.96 5.22
C ASP A 74 -9.57 -22.96 4.73
N TRP A 75 -8.33 -23.43 4.59
CA TRP A 75 -7.18 -22.61 4.20
C TRP A 75 -7.36 -21.89 2.85
N PHE A 76 -7.97 -22.59 1.90
CA PHE A 76 -8.19 -22.06 0.55
C PHE A 76 -9.56 -21.38 0.39
N ASP A 77 -10.41 -21.40 1.39
CA ASP A 77 -11.65 -20.65 1.40
C ASP A 77 -11.47 -19.26 2.00
N LEU A 78 -11.46 -18.24 1.14
CA LEU A 78 -11.37 -16.82 1.54
C LEU A 78 -12.71 -16.09 1.46
N ARG A 79 -13.85 -16.81 1.39
CA ARG A 79 -15.16 -16.17 1.47
C ARG A 79 -15.44 -15.69 2.88
N GLN A 80 -15.98 -14.48 2.99
CA GLN A 80 -16.45 -13.94 4.26
C GLN A 80 -17.96 -14.16 4.38
N TYR A 81 -18.36 -15.19 5.10
CA TYR A 81 -19.77 -15.58 5.22
C TYR A 81 -20.64 -14.66 6.08
N LYS A 82 -20.05 -13.78 6.88
CA LYS A 82 -20.78 -12.69 7.54
C LYS A 82 -21.15 -11.54 6.58
N MET A 83 -20.63 -11.56 5.36
CA MET A 83 -20.96 -10.59 4.34
C MET A 83 -21.60 -11.31 3.16
N ASN A 84 -22.72 -10.78 2.65
CA ASN A 84 -23.53 -11.36 1.58
C ASN A 84 -24.00 -12.81 1.88
N PRO A 85 -24.61 -13.08 3.07
CA PRO A 85 -25.12 -14.41 3.37
C PRO A 85 -26.29 -14.77 2.44
N PRO A 86 -26.49 -16.06 2.11
CA PRO A 86 -25.71 -17.21 2.57
C PRO A 86 -24.44 -17.46 1.75
N TYR A 87 -24.25 -16.78 0.62
CA TYR A 87 -23.22 -17.08 -0.38
C TYR A 87 -21.80 -16.68 0.07
N GLY A 88 -21.68 -15.70 0.95
CA GLY A 88 -20.41 -15.13 1.39
C GLY A 88 -19.78 -14.20 0.35
N ALA A 89 -19.14 -13.12 0.82
CA ALA A 89 -18.38 -12.23 -0.04
C ALA A 89 -17.07 -12.88 -0.49
N ASN A 90 -16.84 -12.89 -1.80
CA ASN A 90 -15.61 -13.41 -2.39
C ASN A 90 -14.50 -12.35 -2.25
N ILE A 91 -13.46 -12.66 -1.49
CA ILE A 91 -12.31 -11.78 -1.23
C ILE A 91 -11.10 -12.28 -2.02
N HIS A 92 -10.51 -11.41 -2.84
CA HIS A 92 -9.42 -11.73 -3.76
C HIS A 92 -8.03 -11.86 -3.11
N TRP A 93 -7.92 -11.57 -1.82
CA TRP A 93 -6.65 -11.52 -1.08
C TRP A 93 -6.02 -12.91 -0.87
N SER A 94 -4.89 -12.90 -0.15
CA SER A 94 -4.10 -14.09 0.19
C SER A 94 -3.98 -14.24 1.71
N ARG A 95 -3.82 -15.49 2.17
CA ARG A 95 -3.54 -15.82 3.58
C ARG A 95 -2.15 -15.41 4.06
N ILE A 96 -1.22 -15.05 3.15
CA ILE A 96 0.16 -14.67 3.52
C ILE A 96 0.17 -13.59 4.61
N VAL A 97 -0.67 -12.57 4.45
CA VAL A 97 -0.75 -11.45 5.41
C VAL A 97 -1.54 -11.82 6.67
N ASP A 98 -2.40 -12.82 6.60
CA ASP A 98 -3.12 -13.34 7.76
C ASP A 98 -2.20 -14.08 8.74
N LEU A 99 -1.11 -14.70 8.24
CA LEU A 99 -0.19 -15.53 9.04
C LEU A 99 0.44 -14.82 10.23
N PRO A 100 1.08 -13.63 10.07
CA PRO A 100 1.65 -12.92 11.21
C PRO A 100 0.59 -12.51 12.24
N LEU A 101 -0.60 -12.10 11.79
CA LEU A 101 -1.72 -11.76 12.68
C LEU A 101 -2.19 -12.99 13.46
N ALA A 102 -2.48 -14.09 12.76
CA ALA A 102 -2.92 -15.35 13.37
C ALA A 102 -1.85 -15.89 14.33
N GLY A 103 -0.57 -15.85 13.93
CA GLY A 103 0.55 -16.31 14.76
C GLY A 103 0.67 -15.55 16.07
N ILE A 104 0.60 -14.21 16.03
CA ILE A 104 0.64 -13.37 17.24
C ILE A 104 -0.59 -13.63 18.12
N ILE A 105 -1.79 -13.73 17.53
CA ILE A 105 -3.01 -14.02 18.29
C ILE A 105 -2.92 -15.38 18.99
N LEU A 106 -2.50 -16.43 18.28
CA LEU A 106 -2.36 -17.77 18.86
C LEU A 106 -1.33 -17.81 19.99
N ALA A 107 -0.19 -17.13 19.82
CA ALA A 107 0.87 -17.08 20.83
C ALA A 107 0.43 -16.33 22.10
N LEU A 108 -0.32 -15.23 21.95
CA LEU A 108 -0.66 -14.38 23.06
C LEU A 108 -2.02 -14.72 23.72
N ARG A 109 -2.94 -15.35 23.00
CA ARG A 109 -4.29 -15.67 23.49
C ARG A 109 -4.31 -16.41 24.84
N PRO A 110 -3.42 -17.41 25.10
CA PRO A 110 -3.37 -18.08 26.40
C PRO A 110 -2.89 -17.18 27.54
N LEU A 111 -2.13 -16.12 27.22
CA LEU A 111 -1.49 -15.25 28.22
C LEU A 111 -2.34 -14.04 28.60
N VAL A 112 -2.96 -13.40 27.59
CA VAL A 112 -3.64 -12.10 27.80
C VAL A 112 -5.14 -12.14 27.42
N GLY A 113 -5.66 -13.29 26.98
CA GLY A 113 -7.02 -13.43 26.47
C GLY A 113 -7.20 -12.99 25.03
N GLY A 114 -8.34 -13.37 24.43
CA GLY A 114 -8.56 -13.19 22.97
C GLY A 114 -8.58 -11.73 22.51
N ALA A 115 -9.28 -10.86 23.25
CA ALA A 115 -9.43 -9.45 22.86
C ALA A 115 -8.10 -8.67 22.91
N ASP A 116 -7.28 -8.92 23.92
CA ASP A 116 -5.99 -8.21 24.05
C ASP A 116 -4.93 -8.83 23.14
N ALA A 117 -5.01 -10.12 22.83
CA ALA A 117 -4.18 -10.75 21.81
C ALA A 117 -4.45 -10.15 20.42
N GLU A 118 -5.72 -9.93 20.05
CA GLU A 118 -6.08 -9.27 18.77
C GLU A 118 -5.63 -7.81 18.72
N ARG A 119 -5.78 -7.04 19.81
CA ARG A 119 -5.28 -5.67 19.91
C ARG A 119 -3.77 -5.62 19.72
N THR A 120 -3.06 -6.53 20.40
CA THR A 120 -1.59 -6.62 20.29
C THR A 120 -1.16 -7.04 18.88
N ALA A 121 -1.84 -8.00 18.28
CA ALA A 121 -1.58 -8.39 16.90
C ALA A 121 -1.82 -7.23 15.93
N ALA A 122 -2.92 -6.49 16.08
CA ALA A 122 -3.21 -5.31 15.27
C ALA A 122 -2.20 -4.17 15.47
N ALA A 123 -1.55 -4.09 16.63
CA ALA A 123 -0.50 -3.11 16.90
C ALA A 123 0.86 -3.51 16.30
N ILE A 124 1.23 -4.79 16.39
CA ILE A 124 2.59 -5.27 16.07
C ILE A 124 2.71 -5.76 14.62
N ALA A 125 1.72 -6.49 14.10
CA ALA A 125 1.84 -7.10 12.76
C ALA A 125 2.11 -6.08 11.63
N PRO A 126 1.52 -4.87 11.61
CA PRO A 126 1.83 -3.86 10.60
C PRO A 126 3.28 -3.35 10.64
N LEU A 127 3.96 -3.47 11.80
CA LEU A 127 5.35 -3.02 11.96
C LEU A 127 6.37 -4.05 11.43
N ILE A 128 5.97 -5.30 11.21
CA ILE A 128 6.87 -6.34 10.71
C ILE A 128 7.47 -5.95 9.34
N PRO A 129 6.69 -5.52 8.32
CA PRO A 129 7.22 -5.11 7.02
C PRO A 129 8.08 -3.83 7.06
N LEU A 130 8.02 -3.02 8.13
CA LEU A 130 8.83 -1.82 8.27
C LEU A 130 10.33 -2.13 8.30
N LEU A 131 10.75 -3.19 8.99
CA LEU A 131 12.18 -3.55 9.07
C LEU A 131 12.78 -3.91 7.70
N PRO A 132 12.23 -4.85 6.92
CA PRO A 132 12.74 -5.14 5.58
C PRO A 132 12.67 -3.93 4.64
N MET A 133 11.66 -3.05 4.75
CA MET A 133 11.60 -1.80 4.01
C MET A 133 12.78 -0.87 4.37
N MET A 134 13.05 -0.64 5.65
CA MET A 134 14.17 0.20 6.10
C MET A 134 15.52 -0.39 5.69
N VAL A 135 15.69 -1.71 5.76
CA VAL A 135 16.88 -2.41 5.28
C VAL A 135 17.06 -2.21 3.77
N ALA A 136 15.99 -2.34 2.99
CA ALA A 136 16.03 -2.14 1.55
C ALA A 136 16.41 -0.71 1.17
N LEU A 137 15.76 0.30 1.77
CA LEU A 137 16.08 1.72 1.57
C LEU A 137 17.53 2.04 1.95
N ALA A 138 18.00 1.49 3.07
CA ALA A 138 19.40 1.64 3.49
C ALA A 138 20.35 1.01 2.45
N LEU A 139 20.07 -0.20 1.95
CA LEU A 139 20.89 -0.86 0.93
C LEU A 139 20.93 -0.09 -0.38
N ILE A 140 19.78 0.37 -0.88
CA ILE A 140 19.71 1.18 -2.11
C ILE A 140 20.55 2.44 -1.95
N THR A 141 20.33 3.20 -0.88
CA THR A 141 21.04 4.47 -0.64
C THR A 141 22.55 4.26 -0.46
N ARG A 142 22.96 3.22 0.25
CA ARG A 142 24.38 2.85 0.43
C ARG A 142 25.09 2.49 -0.88
N ARG A 143 24.36 1.83 -1.78
CA ARG A 143 24.92 1.39 -3.08
C ARG A 143 24.98 2.53 -4.10
N LEU A 144 23.97 3.38 -4.10
CA LEU A 144 23.83 4.43 -5.10
C LEU A 144 24.52 5.74 -4.68
N VAL A 145 24.42 6.14 -3.41
CA VAL A 145 24.91 7.44 -2.93
C VAL A 145 26.24 7.29 -2.17
N ALA A 146 26.21 6.79 -0.93
CA ALA A 146 27.41 6.57 -0.12
C ALA A 146 27.12 5.62 1.05
N PRO A 147 28.16 4.96 1.62
CA PRO A 147 28.00 3.98 2.71
C PRO A 147 27.27 4.46 3.95
N SER A 148 27.32 5.75 4.29
CA SER A 148 26.66 6.36 5.45
C SER A 148 25.41 7.18 5.10
N ALA A 149 25.11 7.38 3.81
CA ALA A 149 23.98 8.21 3.35
C ALA A 149 22.59 7.62 3.75
N TYR A 150 22.53 6.35 4.10
CA TYR A 150 21.30 5.69 4.57
C TYR A 150 20.68 6.34 5.82
N VAL A 151 21.46 7.03 6.63
CA VAL A 151 20.96 7.78 7.79
C VAL A 151 19.95 8.84 7.34
N LEU A 152 20.27 9.56 6.27
CA LEU A 152 19.34 10.52 5.68
C LEU A 152 18.10 9.83 5.08
N ALA A 153 18.23 8.60 4.54
CA ALA A 153 17.08 7.86 4.05
C ALA A 153 16.13 7.44 5.18
N ILE A 154 16.65 7.07 6.35
CA ILE A 154 15.84 6.80 7.54
C ILE A 154 15.12 8.07 7.99
N ILE A 155 15.81 9.21 8.00
CA ILE A 155 15.20 10.51 8.35
C ILE A 155 14.13 10.89 7.30
N ALA A 156 14.39 10.70 6.01
CA ALA A 156 13.43 10.98 4.94
C ALA A 156 12.15 10.16 5.07
N LEU A 157 12.21 8.95 5.62
CA LEU A 157 11.04 8.10 5.84
C LEU A 157 10.01 8.77 6.76
N PHE A 158 10.43 9.59 7.72
CA PHE A 158 9.50 10.37 8.58
C PHE A 158 8.68 11.41 7.79
N PHE A 159 9.18 11.86 6.65
CA PHE A 159 8.47 12.79 5.76
C PHE A 159 7.67 12.08 4.68
N ALA A 160 7.80 10.76 4.56
CA ALA A 160 7.04 9.91 3.65
C ALA A 160 5.69 9.51 4.29
N GLY A 161 4.84 10.50 4.60
CA GLY A 161 3.60 10.28 5.37
C GLY A 161 2.64 9.31 4.70
N SER A 162 2.53 9.29 3.36
CA SER A 162 1.72 8.30 2.65
C SER A 162 2.27 6.87 2.83
N THR A 163 3.60 6.70 2.81
CA THR A 163 4.26 5.40 3.02
C THR A 163 4.05 4.91 4.45
N LEU A 164 4.36 5.76 5.45
CA LEU A 164 4.19 5.40 6.87
C LEU A 164 2.73 5.14 7.23
N GLY A 165 1.79 5.84 6.58
CA GLY A 165 0.36 5.61 6.75
C GLY A 165 -0.07 4.17 6.45
N MET A 166 0.66 3.44 5.60
CA MET A 166 0.39 2.02 5.27
C MET A 166 1.01 1.02 6.27
N ILE A 167 1.78 1.51 7.25
CA ILE A 167 2.54 0.67 8.21
C ILE A 167 2.18 1.02 9.66
N ASN A 168 1.28 1.96 9.89
CA ASN A 168 0.86 2.37 11.22
C ASN A 168 0.20 1.20 11.98
N PRO A 169 0.34 1.13 13.31
CA PRO A 169 -0.47 0.24 14.13
C PRO A 169 -1.96 0.33 13.79
N THR A 170 -2.63 -0.80 13.75
CA THR A 170 -4.01 -1.01 13.32
C THR A 170 -4.25 -1.00 11.79
N ARG A 171 -3.24 -0.70 10.96
CA ARG A 171 -3.24 -0.91 9.50
C ARG A 171 -2.77 -2.32 9.19
N ILE A 172 -3.64 -3.30 9.32
CA ILE A 172 -3.33 -4.74 9.21
C ILE A 172 -3.55 -5.31 7.81
N ASP A 173 -3.85 -4.47 6.85
CA ASP A 173 -3.99 -4.85 5.45
C ASP A 173 -2.66 -5.27 4.80
N HIS A 174 -2.65 -5.50 3.51
CA HIS A 174 -1.50 -6.01 2.77
C HIS A 174 -0.58 -4.93 2.20
N HIS A 175 -0.97 -3.65 2.22
CA HIS A 175 -0.22 -2.57 1.54
C HIS A 175 1.19 -2.37 2.11
N GLY A 176 1.36 -2.44 3.43
CA GLY A 176 2.69 -2.35 4.06
C GLY A 176 3.65 -3.46 3.59
N TRP A 177 3.13 -4.68 3.44
CA TRP A 177 3.90 -5.82 2.92
C TRP A 177 4.27 -5.62 1.44
N GLN A 178 3.34 -5.16 0.62
CA GLN A 178 3.57 -4.85 -0.79
C GLN A 178 4.66 -3.81 -0.98
N LEU A 179 4.66 -2.73 -0.19
CA LEU A 179 5.69 -1.70 -0.21
C LEU A 179 7.06 -2.24 0.21
N ALA A 180 7.13 -3.04 1.27
CA ALA A 180 8.38 -3.64 1.72
C ALA A 180 8.98 -4.58 0.67
N LEU A 181 8.15 -5.40 0.01
CA LEU A 181 8.56 -6.30 -1.06
C LEU A 181 9.02 -5.51 -2.30
N LEU A 182 8.33 -4.43 -2.65
CA LEU A 182 8.76 -3.53 -3.73
C LEU A 182 10.14 -2.93 -3.42
N ALA A 183 10.34 -2.42 -2.21
CA ALA A 183 11.64 -1.87 -1.80
C ALA A 183 12.76 -2.93 -1.86
N LEU A 184 12.50 -4.17 -1.40
CA LEU A 184 13.44 -5.29 -1.49
C LEU A 184 13.75 -5.65 -2.95
N GLY A 185 12.74 -5.69 -3.82
CA GLY A 185 12.93 -5.93 -5.25
C GLY A 185 13.85 -4.88 -5.88
N VAL A 186 13.59 -3.60 -5.62
CA VAL A 186 14.43 -2.49 -6.09
C VAL A 186 15.85 -2.56 -5.49
N ALA A 187 16.00 -2.96 -4.22
CA ALA A 187 17.32 -3.23 -3.65
C ALA A 187 18.03 -4.38 -4.38
N GLY A 188 17.29 -5.41 -4.80
CA GLY A 188 17.83 -6.50 -5.63
C GLY A 188 18.34 -6.03 -6.98
N SER A 189 17.62 -5.13 -7.66
CA SER A 189 18.03 -4.63 -8.99
C SER A 189 19.34 -3.84 -8.95
N CYS A 190 19.66 -3.16 -7.84
CA CYS A 190 20.93 -2.45 -7.66
C CYS A 190 21.99 -3.22 -6.83
N ASP A 191 21.84 -4.54 -6.66
CA ASP A 191 22.83 -5.36 -5.94
C ASP A 191 24.05 -5.66 -6.83
N PRO A 192 25.29 -5.34 -6.40
CA PRO A 192 26.50 -5.65 -7.17
C PRO A 192 26.74 -7.18 -7.31
N LYS A 193 26.21 -7.99 -6.40
CA LYS A 193 26.23 -9.46 -6.53
C LYS A 193 25.06 -9.90 -7.43
N ARG A 194 25.32 -10.02 -8.73
CA ARG A 194 24.34 -10.23 -9.80
C ARG A 194 23.31 -11.34 -9.49
N ALA A 195 23.74 -12.55 -9.18
CA ALA A 195 22.83 -13.66 -8.89
C ALA A 195 21.99 -13.40 -7.63
N ARG A 196 22.59 -12.90 -6.54
CA ARG A 196 21.85 -12.52 -5.33
C ARG A 196 20.80 -11.45 -5.62
N GLY A 197 21.17 -10.44 -6.42
CA GLY A 197 20.26 -9.40 -6.84
C GLY A 197 19.05 -9.96 -7.62
N GLY A 198 19.30 -10.88 -8.55
CA GLY A 198 18.25 -11.57 -9.30
C GLY A 198 17.32 -12.39 -8.41
N VAL A 199 17.87 -13.19 -7.48
CA VAL A 199 17.06 -13.94 -6.49
C VAL A 199 16.22 -13.00 -5.63
N THR A 200 16.82 -11.93 -5.10
CA THR A 200 16.09 -10.98 -4.24
C THR A 200 14.94 -10.31 -4.99
N LEU A 201 15.17 -9.83 -6.21
CA LEU A 201 14.13 -9.23 -7.05
C LEU A 201 13.04 -10.26 -7.40
N GLY A 202 13.43 -11.48 -7.82
CA GLY A 202 12.47 -12.51 -8.24
C GLY A 202 11.59 -13.00 -7.10
N LEU A 203 12.17 -13.31 -5.93
CA LEU A 203 11.40 -13.76 -4.77
C LEU A 203 10.50 -12.64 -4.21
N ALA A 204 11.02 -11.41 -4.09
CA ALA A 204 10.21 -10.28 -3.64
C ALA A 204 9.02 -10.04 -4.58
N SER A 205 9.24 -10.13 -5.90
CA SER A 205 8.19 -10.03 -6.91
C SER A 205 7.17 -11.17 -6.80
N ALA A 206 7.61 -12.40 -6.67
CA ALA A 206 6.74 -13.57 -6.56
C ALA A 206 5.86 -13.53 -5.29
N ILE A 207 6.44 -13.16 -4.14
CA ILE A 207 5.68 -13.01 -2.88
C ILE A 207 4.68 -11.86 -3.02
N SER A 208 5.08 -10.74 -3.62
CA SER A 208 4.19 -9.60 -3.88
C SER A 208 3.00 -10.00 -4.73
N LEU A 209 3.21 -10.69 -5.86
CA LEU A 209 2.14 -11.20 -6.73
C LEU A 209 1.26 -12.23 -6.02
N SER A 210 1.82 -13.01 -5.09
CA SER A 210 1.05 -13.97 -4.27
C SER A 210 0.19 -13.29 -3.21
N ILE A 211 0.51 -12.07 -2.81
CA ILE A 211 -0.30 -11.24 -1.90
C ILE A 211 -1.41 -10.52 -2.67
N GLY A 212 -1.05 -9.88 -3.79
CA GLY A 212 -1.96 -9.10 -4.63
C GLY A 212 -1.22 -8.50 -5.83
N LEU A 213 -1.95 -7.89 -6.76
CA LEU A 213 -1.41 -7.39 -8.02
C LEU A 213 -1.08 -5.88 -8.03
N GLU A 214 -1.20 -5.19 -6.89
CA GLU A 214 -1.04 -3.73 -6.80
C GLU A 214 0.35 -3.26 -7.28
N MET A 215 1.36 -4.12 -7.16
CA MET A 215 2.75 -3.81 -7.54
C MET A 215 3.14 -4.35 -8.93
N ILE A 216 2.21 -4.90 -9.71
CA ILE A 216 2.51 -5.59 -10.97
C ILE A 216 3.27 -4.71 -11.98
N ILE A 217 2.92 -3.42 -12.08
CA ILE A 217 3.59 -2.46 -12.98
C ILE A 217 5.07 -2.30 -12.60
N TYR A 218 5.36 -2.19 -11.31
CA TYR A 218 6.73 -2.05 -10.82
C TYR A 218 7.54 -3.34 -10.97
N ILE A 219 6.89 -4.48 -10.79
CA ILE A 219 7.48 -5.81 -11.00
C ILE A 219 7.84 -6.00 -12.47
N ALA A 220 6.94 -5.64 -13.39
CA ALA A 220 7.21 -5.67 -14.83
C ALA A 220 8.40 -4.77 -15.19
N LEU A 221 8.46 -3.55 -14.64
CA LEU A 221 9.61 -2.65 -14.85
C LEU A 221 10.92 -3.24 -14.31
N GLY A 222 10.89 -3.91 -13.16
CA GLY A 222 12.04 -4.62 -12.60
C GLY A 222 12.52 -5.75 -13.52
N GLY A 223 11.59 -6.49 -14.12
CA GLY A 223 11.86 -7.50 -15.14
C GLY A 223 12.50 -6.90 -16.39
N VAL A 224 11.90 -5.84 -16.94
CA VAL A 224 12.45 -5.11 -18.11
C VAL A 224 13.85 -4.56 -17.81
N ALA A 225 14.07 -3.94 -16.65
CA ALA A 225 15.38 -3.45 -16.25
C ALA A 225 16.43 -4.59 -16.20
N THR A 226 16.05 -5.75 -15.69
CA THR A 226 16.94 -6.93 -15.60
C THR A 226 17.30 -7.47 -16.98
N VAL A 227 16.35 -7.49 -17.91
CA VAL A 227 16.59 -7.86 -19.32
C VAL A 227 17.50 -6.83 -20.00
N LEU A 228 17.26 -5.53 -19.79
CA LEU A 228 18.09 -4.46 -20.35
C LEU A 228 19.51 -4.48 -19.79
N TYR A 229 19.71 -4.87 -18.54
CA TYR A 229 21.06 -5.11 -18.00
C TYR A 229 21.79 -6.19 -18.81
N TRP A 230 21.12 -7.31 -19.13
CA TRP A 230 21.70 -8.35 -19.97
C TRP A 230 21.93 -7.90 -21.42
N VAL A 231 21.06 -7.06 -21.95
CA VAL A 231 21.26 -6.46 -23.28
C VAL A 231 22.52 -5.59 -23.31
N ASP A 232 22.75 -4.78 -22.27
CA ASP A 232 23.94 -3.92 -22.16
C ASP A 232 25.21 -4.73 -21.82
N ASP A 233 25.14 -5.63 -20.84
CA ASP A 233 26.26 -6.43 -20.35
C ASP A 233 25.88 -7.92 -20.29
N ARG A 234 26.55 -8.73 -21.13
CA ARG A 234 26.33 -10.19 -21.18
C ARG A 234 26.51 -10.87 -19.82
N ASP A 235 27.41 -10.39 -18.99
CA ASP A 235 27.68 -10.99 -17.69
C ASP A 235 26.52 -10.83 -16.70
N GLU A 236 25.55 -9.96 -16.97
CA GLU A 236 24.29 -9.84 -16.23
C GLU A 236 23.35 -11.05 -16.45
N ARG A 237 23.70 -11.99 -17.33
CA ARG A 237 23.00 -13.28 -17.52
C ARG A 237 22.76 -14.01 -16.20
N ARG A 238 23.68 -13.88 -15.22
CA ARG A 238 23.52 -14.51 -13.89
C ARG A 238 22.40 -13.88 -13.08
N ARG A 239 22.22 -12.55 -13.20
CA ARG A 239 21.09 -11.84 -12.59
C ARG A 239 19.79 -12.23 -13.27
N LEU A 240 19.77 -12.23 -14.61
CA LEU A 240 18.59 -12.57 -15.41
C LEU A 240 18.14 -14.01 -15.14
N ALA A 241 19.04 -14.99 -15.19
CA ALA A 241 18.72 -16.40 -14.89
C ALA A 241 18.16 -16.58 -13.46
N ALA A 242 18.82 -15.97 -12.47
CA ALA A 242 18.40 -16.04 -11.08
C ALA A 242 17.02 -15.38 -10.87
N PHE A 243 16.77 -14.23 -11.48
CA PHE A 243 15.47 -13.56 -11.46
C PHE A 243 14.37 -14.43 -12.07
N SER A 244 14.61 -14.96 -13.26
CA SER A 244 13.65 -15.77 -14.02
C SER A 244 13.19 -17.00 -13.23
N VAL A 245 14.14 -17.76 -12.70
CA VAL A 245 13.84 -18.97 -11.90
C VAL A 245 13.12 -18.62 -10.60
N SER A 246 13.59 -17.57 -9.91
CA SER A 246 13.00 -17.15 -8.64
C SER A 246 11.59 -16.57 -8.79
N LEU A 247 11.33 -15.83 -9.87
CA LEU A 247 10.00 -15.30 -10.17
C LEU A 247 9.04 -16.45 -10.53
N ALA A 248 9.38 -17.26 -11.54
CA ALA A 248 8.52 -18.33 -12.02
C ALA A 248 8.26 -19.39 -10.95
N GLY A 249 9.33 -19.90 -10.30
CA GLY A 249 9.22 -20.88 -9.23
C GLY A 249 8.51 -20.34 -7.99
N GLY A 250 8.79 -19.08 -7.62
CA GLY A 250 8.11 -18.42 -6.51
C GLY A 250 6.63 -18.19 -6.77
N CYS A 251 6.23 -17.78 -7.99
CA CYS A 251 4.81 -17.67 -8.37
C CYS A 251 4.11 -19.03 -8.38
N ALA A 252 4.76 -20.08 -8.90
CA ALA A 252 4.21 -21.44 -8.87
C ALA A 252 3.98 -21.93 -7.43
N PHE A 253 4.95 -21.73 -6.56
CA PHE A 253 4.81 -22.06 -5.12
C PHE A 253 3.71 -21.21 -4.47
N GLY A 254 3.71 -19.89 -4.69
CA GLY A 254 2.72 -18.98 -4.13
C GLY A 254 1.29 -19.33 -4.56
N PHE A 255 1.09 -19.69 -5.83
CA PHE A 255 -0.19 -20.16 -6.34
C PHE A 255 -0.62 -21.48 -5.68
N ALA A 256 0.26 -22.47 -5.63
CA ALA A 256 -0.05 -23.77 -5.06
C ALA A 256 -0.41 -23.67 -3.56
N ALA A 257 0.33 -22.84 -2.80
CA ALA A 257 0.23 -22.74 -1.35
C ALA A 257 -0.86 -21.75 -0.87
N PHE A 258 -1.19 -20.70 -1.65
CA PHE A 258 -1.97 -19.58 -1.15
C PHE A 258 -3.16 -19.17 -2.04
N ALA A 259 -3.24 -19.63 -3.31
CA ALA A 259 -4.38 -19.27 -4.16
C ALA A 259 -5.67 -19.89 -3.61
N SER A 260 -6.64 -19.02 -3.29
CA SER A 260 -7.97 -19.46 -2.85
C SER A 260 -8.67 -20.26 -3.93
N TYR A 261 -9.71 -21.01 -3.56
CA TYR A 261 -10.54 -21.74 -4.54
C TYR A 261 -11.02 -20.81 -5.67
N ALA A 262 -11.41 -19.57 -5.33
CA ALA A 262 -11.82 -18.59 -6.33
C ALA A 262 -10.65 -18.08 -7.20
N ASN A 263 -9.44 -17.97 -6.65
CA ASN A 263 -8.26 -17.54 -7.38
C ASN A 263 -7.63 -18.65 -8.24
N ARG A 264 -8.09 -19.89 -8.11
CA ARG A 264 -7.73 -21.00 -9.03
C ARG A 264 -8.52 -20.96 -10.35
N LEU A 265 -9.53 -20.10 -10.42
CA LEU A 265 -10.22 -19.77 -11.67
C LEU A 265 -9.45 -18.66 -12.41
N PRO A 266 -9.63 -18.52 -13.75
CA PRO A 266 -8.92 -17.50 -14.54
C PRO A 266 -9.48 -16.09 -14.26
N VAL A 267 -9.13 -15.52 -13.11
CA VAL A 267 -9.49 -14.16 -12.69
C VAL A 267 -8.33 -13.20 -12.95
N CYS A 268 -8.63 -11.91 -13.18
CA CYS A 268 -7.64 -10.93 -13.58
C CYS A 268 -7.02 -10.14 -12.42
N ASP A 269 -7.61 -10.20 -11.23
CA ASP A 269 -7.30 -9.33 -10.07
C ASP A 269 -6.49 -10.01 -8.96
N ALA A 270 -6.02 -11.24 -9.17
CA ALA A 270 -5.19 -11.98 -8.23
C ALA A 270 -4.22 -12.92 -8.96
N LEU A 271 -3.21 -13.47 -8.24
CA LEU A 271 -2.38 -14.54 -8.79
C LEU A 271 -3.26 -15.78 -9.06
N SER A 272 -3.64 -15.91 -10.30
CA SER A 272 -4.53 -16.93 -10.87
C SER A 272 -3.80 -17.66 -12.00
N PRO A 273 -4.42 -18.66 -12.66
CA PRO A 273 -3.84 -19.26 -13.88
C PRO A 273 -3.39 -18.24 -14.93
N VAL A 274 -4.03 -17.06 -15.00
CA VAL A 274 -3.65 -15.96 -15.90
C VAL A 274 -2.21 -15.51 -15.64
N TRP A 275 -1.98 -14.92 -14.48
CA TRP A 275 -0.68 -14.34 -14.13
C TRP A 275 0.39 -15.40 -13.82
N LEU A 276 -0.04 -16.58 -13.36
CA LEU A 276 0.87 -17.71 -13.20
C LEU A 276 1.45 -18.16 -14.54
N SER A 277 0.60 -18.32 -15.57
CA SER A 277 1.06 -18.73 -16.90
C SER A 277 1.98 -17.68 -17.52
N ASP A 278 1.67 -16.38 -17.35
CA ASP A 278 2.53 -15.29 -17.81
C ASP A 278 3.90 -15.32 -17.11
N ALA A 279 3.91 -15.55 -15.79
CA ALA A 279 5.15 -15.64 -15.01
C ALA A 279 5.99 -16.87 -15.39
N LEU A 280 5.35 -18.01 -15.70
CA LEU A 280 6.03 -19.23 -16.15
C LEU A 280 6.60 -19.08 -17.56
N VAL A 281 5.78 -18.61 -18.52
CA VAL A 281 6.22 -18.40 -19.90
C VAL A 281 7.29 -17.32 -19.98
N GLY A 282 7.05 -16.17 -19.35
CA GLY A 282 8.02 -15.08 -19.31
C GLY A 282 9.32 -15.48 -18.60
N GLY A 283 9.21 -16.21 -17.48
CA GLY A 283 10.34 -16.74 -16.73
C GLY A 283 11.16 -17.73 -17.56
N ALA A 284 10.52 -18.67 -18.24
CA ALA A 284 11.21 -19.65 -19.09
C ALA A 284 11.96 -18.95 -20.24
N LEU A 285 11.29 -18.06 -20.95
CA LEU A 285 11.90 -17.32 -22.08
C LEU A 285 13.07 -16.42 -21.62
N MET A 286 12.93 -15.73 -20.49
CA MET A 286 14.01 -14.93 -19.92
C MET A 286 15.19 -15.81 -19.45
N PHE A 287 14.91 -17.00 -18.94
CA PHE A 287 15.96 -17.96 -18.58
C PHE A 287 16.71 -18.45 -19.84
N GLU A 288 16.01 -18.77 -20.91
CA GLU A 288 16.61 -19.12 -22.20
C GLU A 288 17.51 -18.00 -22.72
N LEU A 289 17.02 -16.72 -22.71
CA LEU A 289 17.87 -15.58 -23.06
C LEU A 289 19.18 -15.56 -22.27
N ALA A 290 19.12 -15.83 -20.96
CA ALA A 290 20.31 -15.86 -20.10
C ALA A 290 21.29 -16.99 -20.47
N MET A 291 20.82 -18.08 -21.08
CA MET A 291 21.65 -19.20 -21.50
C MET A 291 22.30 -18.98 -22.89
N LEU A 292 21.77 -18.05 -23.69
CA LEU A 292 22.30 -17.78 -25.02
C LEU A 292 23.66 -17.08 -24.96
N LYS A 293 24.60 -17.56 -25.82
CA LYS A 293 25.96 -17.01 -25.95
C LYS A 293 25.99 -15.97 -27.08
N VAL A 294 25.29 -14.84 -26.90
CA VAL A 294 25.20 -13.78 -27.91
C VAL A 294 26.11 -12.61 -27.51
N GLU A 295 27.09 -12.29 -28.38
CA GLU A 295 28.06 -11.22 -28.12
C GLU A 295 27.52 -9.81 -28.46
N ARG A 296 26.80 -9.67 -29.59
CA ARG A 296 26.34 -8.36 -30.07
C ARG A 296 25.13 -7.88 -29.29
N TRP A 297 25.22 -6.69 -28.68
CA TRP A 297 24.13 -6.10 -27.90
C TRP A 297 22.86 -5.89 -28.72
N THR A 298 22.99 -5.55 -30.03
CA THR A 298 21.84 -5.36 -30.93
C THR A 298 21.05 -6.65 -31.12
N VAL A 299 21.75 -7.81 -31.23
CA VAL A 299 21.08 -9.11 -31.34
C VAL A 299 20.41 -9.46 -30.01
N ARG A 300 21.06 -9.18 -28.86
CA ARG A 300 20.43 -9.34 -27.52
C ARG A 300 19.17 -8.51 -27.39
N LEU A 301 19.19 -7.25 -27.89
CA LEU A 301 18.02 -6.37 -27.87
C LEU A 301 16.88 -6.92 -28.75
N MET A 302 17.19 -7.39 -29.96
CA MET A 302 16.17 -8.01 -30.84
C MET A 302 15.54 -9.23 -30.20
N LEU A 303 16.34 -10.10 -29.58
CA LEU A 303 15.84 -11.27 -28.85
C LEU A 303 14.98 -10.87 -27.65
N ALA A 304 15.38 -9.85 -26.90
CA ALA A 304 14.62 -9.32 -25.76
C ALA A 304 13.26 -8.76 -26.20
N ILE A 305 13.23 -8.01 -27.31
CA ILE A 305 11.98 -7.51 -27.91
C ILE A 305 11.11 -8.69 -28.37
N GLY A 306 11.71 -9.70 -29.04
CA GLY A 306 11.00 -10.91 -29.45
C GLY A 306 10.33 -11.63 -28.28
N VAL A 307 11.04 -11.80 -27.15
CA VAL A 307 10.46 -12.38 -25.94
C VAL A 307 9.32 -11.51 -25.40
N GLY A 308 9.50 -10.19 -25.36
CA GLY A 308 8.42 -9.28 -24.94
C GLY A 308 7.17 -9.40 -25.81
N VAL A 309 7.34 -9.49 -27.14
CA VAL A 309 6.23 -9.70 -28.09
C VAL A 309 5.56 -11.06 -27.87
N ILE A 310 6.33 -12.13 -27.66
CA ILE A 310 5.78 -13.47 -27.41
C ILE A 310 4.93 -13.48 -26.14
N VAL A 311 5.43 -12.91 -25.03
CA VAL A 311 4.67 -12.85 -23.75
C VAL A 311 3.41 -12.01 -23.91
N ALA A 312 3.49 -10.86 -24.57
CA ALA A 312 2.32 -10.01 -24.82
C ALA A 312 1.29 -10.71 -25.73
N ALA A 313 1.74 -11.38 -26.78
CA ALA A 313 0.86 -12.15 -27.67
C ALA A 313 0.23 -13.34 -26.92
N PHE A 314 1.01 -14.05 -26.10
CA PHE A 314 0.50 -15.14 -25.27
C PHE A 314 -0.62 -14.64 -24.36
N HIS A 315 -0.40 -13.56 -23.60
CA HIS A 315 -1.42 -12.97 -22.73
C HIS A 315 -2.67 -12.55 -23.52
N ALA A 316 -2.48 -11.85 -24.64
CA ALA A 316 -3.60 -11.34 -25.44
C ALA A 316 -4.44 -12.46 -26.08
N LEU A 317 -3.82 -13.57 -26.49
CA LEU A 317 -4.49 -14.70 -27.11
C LEU A 317 -5.15 -15.63 -26.08
N MET A 318 -4.46 -15.91 -24.98
CA MET A 318 -4.95 -16.84 -23.96
C MET A 318 -5.92 -16.19 -22.98
N TRP A 319 -5.73 -14.89 -22.68
CA TRP A 319 -6.47 -14.17 -21.63
C TRP A 319 -7.08 -12.84 -22.13
N PRO A 320 -7.80 -12.81 -23.24
CA PRO A 320 -8.32 -11.55 -23.83
C PRO A 320 -9.25 -10.79 -22.88
N HIS A 321 -9.94 -11.47 -21.97
CA HIS A 321 -10.81 -10.85 -20.97
C HIS A 321 -10.04 -10.05 -19.91
N CYS A 322 -8.73 -10.27 -19.74
CA CYS A 322 -7.89 -9.52 -18.81
C CYS A 322 -7.17 -8.30 -19.45
N LEU A 323 -7.44 -7.98 -20.71
CA LEU A 323 -6.95 -6.76 -21.35
C LEU A 323 -7.70 -5.49 -20.96
N THR A 324 -8.75 -5.62 -20.16
CA THR A 324 -9.55 -4.51 -19.61
C THR A 324 -9.14 -4.19 -18.18
N ARG A 325 -10.01 -3.54 -17.41
CA ARG A 325 -9.75 -3.26 -15.99
C ARG A 325 -9.69 -4.57 -15.19
N LEU A 326 -8.64 -4.70 -14.40
CA LEU A 326 -8.39 -5.91 -13.60
C LEU A 326 -9.50 -6.20 -12.58
N GLU A 327 -10.13 -5.16 -12.04
CA GLU A 327 -11.22 -5.28 -11.06
C GLU A 327 -12.50 -5.90 -11.63
N GLY A 328 -12.70 -5.86 -12.95
CA GLY A 328 -13.83 -6.48 -13.64
C GLY A 328 -15.22 -5.99 -13.20
N VAL A 329 -15.32 -4.78 -12.64
CA VAL A 329 -16.61 -4.21 -12.20
C VAL A 329 -17.49 -3.84 -13.39
N SER A 330 -18.81 -4.05 -13.24
CA SER A 330 -19.78 -3.61 -14.25
C SER A 330 -19.77 -2.08 -14.40
N PRO A 331 -20.20 -1.54 -15.57
CA PRO A 331 -20.35 -0.09 -15.77
C PRO A 331 -21.25 0.56 -14.71
N GLU A 332 -22.27 -0.14 -14.26
CA GLU A 332 -23.18 0.29 -13.21
C GLU A 332 -22.46 0.44 -11.86
N VAL A 333 -21.78 -0.59 -11.39
CA VAL A 333 -21.03 -0.56 -10.12
C VAL A 333 -19.90 0.47 -10.17
N ASN A 334 -19.25 0.63 -11.33
CA ASN A 334 -18.27 1.69 -11.52
C ASN A 334 -18.90 3.08 -11.31
N LYS A 335 -20.07 3.33 -11.88
CA LYS A 335 -20.78 4.62 -11.75
C LYS A 335 -21.30 4.84 -10.33
N LEU A 336 -21.90 3.81 -9.72
CA LEU A 336 -22.54 3.91 -8.41
C LEU A 336 -21.54 4.04 -7.25
N TRP A 337 -20.39 3.40 -7.36
CA TRP A 337 -19.46 3.24 -6.25
C TRP A 337 -18.00 3.54 -6.61
N LEU A 338 -17.36 2.81 -7.55
CA LEU A 338 -15.90 2.86 -7.74
C LEU A 338 -15.39 4.25 -8.15
N SER A 339 -16.14 4.99 -8.97
CA SER A 339 -15.80 6.36 -9.38
C SER A 339 -15.78 7.37 -8.20
N HIS A 340 -16.37 6.99 -7.06
CA HIS A 340 -16.41 7.81 -5.84
C HIS A 340 -15.29 7.47 -4.86
N VAL A 341 -14.55 6.39 -5.09
CA VAL A 341 -13.40 5.99 -4.25
C VAL A 341 -12.27 6.99 -4.41
N ARG A 342 -11.96 7.74 -3.35
CA ARG A 342 -11.05 8.90 -3.40
C ARG A 342 -9.63 8.53 -3.83
N GLU A 343 -9.10 7.43 -3.36
CA GLU A 343 -7.76 6.96 -3.69
C GLU A 343 -7.60 6.51 -5.14
N ALA A 344 -8.71 6.11 -5.80
CA ALA A 344 -8.73 5.76 -7.21
C ALA A 344 -8.78 6.99 -8.15
N ARG A 345 -8.79 8.20 -7.60
CA ARG A 345 -8.82 9.45 -8.36
C ARG A 345 -7.41 10.01 -8.57
N PRO A 346 -7.18 10.78 -9.66
CA PRO A 346 -5.93 11.48 -9.89
C PRO A 346 -5.60 12.51 -8.82
N ILE A 347 -4.30 12.79 -8.63
CA ILE A 347 -3.81 13.69 -7.57
C ILE A 347 -4.36 15.12 -7.68
N TRP A 348 -4.61 15.63 -8.89
CA TRP A 348 -5.15 16.99 -9.10
C TRP A 348 -6.61 17.16 -8.67
N THR A 349 -7.34 16.07 -8.39
CA THR A 349 -8.71 16.13 -7.88
C THR A 349 -8.77 16.36 -6.36
N HIS A 350 -7.63 16.30 -5.69
CA HIS A 350 -7.50 16.55 -4.26
C HIS A 350 -7.18 18.02 -3.97
N GLY A 351 -7.35 18.46 -2.72
CA GLY A 351 -6.94 19.80 -2.30
C GLY A 351 -5.43 20.02 -2.56
N TRP A 352 -5.05 21.22 -3.01
CA TRP A 352 -3.69 21.54 -3.39
C TRP A 352 -2.65 21.29 -2.26
N GLN A 353 -3.03 21.50 -0.99
CA GLN A 353 -2.16 21.22 0.15
C GLN A 353 -1.84 19.72 0.24
N THR A 354 -2.85 18.87 0.12
CA THR A 354 -2.68 17.40 0.09
C THR A 354 -1.78 16.98 -1.07
N SER A 355 -2.03 17.53 -2.27
CA SER A 355 -1.23 17.24 -3.46
C SER A 355 0.22 17.70 -3.30
N ALA A 356 0.45 18.87 -2.73
CA ALA A 356 1.79 19.40 -2.47
C ALA A 356 2.59 18.52 -1.48
N VAL A 357 1.95 18.07 -0.39
CA VAL A 357 2.58 17.17 0.59
C VAL A 357 2.92 15.82 -0.03
N ILE A 358 2.04 15.24 -0.84
CA ILE A 358 2.30 13.96 -1.51
C ILE A 358 3.45 14.09 -2.51
N LEU A 359 3.52 15.19 -3.29
CA LEU A 359 4.49 15.40 -4.35
C LEU A 359 5.86 15.91 -3.87
N ALA A 360 5.96 16.48 -2.67
CA ALA A 360 7.20 17.12 -2.18
C ALA A 360 8.41 16.19 -2.25
N LEU A 361 8.29 14.99 -1.67
CA LEU A 361 9.36 14.01 -1.65
C LEU A 361 9.62 13.38 -3.04
N PRO A 362 8.62 12.97 -3.84
CA PRO A 362 8.82 12.54 -5.22
C PRO A 362 9.57 13.54 -6.10
N VAL A 363 9.22 14.82 -6.04
CA VAL A 363 9.91 15.87 -6.82
C VAL A 363 11.37 16.01 -6.39
N ALA A 364 11.64 16.08 -5.09
CA ALA A 364 13.01 16.11 -4.56
C ALA A 364 13.81 14.87 -4.99
N GLY A 365 13.18 13.69 -4.95
CA GLY A 365 13.78 12.43 -5.38
C GLY A 365 14.17 12.43 -6.86
N MET A 366 13.28 12.90 -7.74
CA MET A 366 13.55 12.97 -9.18
C MET A 366 14.72 13.90 -9.50
N ILE A 367 14.75 15.09 -8.88
CA ILE A 367 15.88 16.03 -9.00
C ILE A 367 17.18 15.36 -8.53
N GLY A 368 17.12 14.68 -7.39
CA GLY A 368 18.28 13.99 -6.84
C GLY A 368 18.78 12.83 -7.71
N TYR A 369 17.89 12.02 -8.29
CA TYR A 369 18.29 10.98 -9.25
C TYR A 369 18.91 11.56 -10.51
N GLY A 370 18.40 12.68 -11.03
CA GLY A 370 19.00 13.39 -12.15
C GLY A 370 20.42 13.86 -11.85
N LEU A 371 20.62 14.49 -10.68
CA LEU A 371 21.95 14.92 -10.23
C LEU A 371 22.89 13.73 -10.00
N LEU A 372 22.40 12.65 -9.39
CA LEU A 372 23.20 11.46 -9.17
C LEU A 372 23.63 10.82 -10.50
N GLY A 373 22.69 10.64 -11.43
CA GLY A 373 22.99 10.13 -12.77
C GLY A 373 24.07 10.97 -13.49
N TRP A 374 23.98 12.30 -13.35
CA TRP A 374 25.00 13.19 -13.88
C TRP A 374 26.37 13.01 -13.22
N THR A 375 26.42 12.87 -11.90
CA THR A 375 27.70 12.71 -11.16
C THR A 375 28.37 11.37 -11.44
N VAL A 376 27.58 10.29 -11.66
CA VAL A 376 28.11 8.93 -11.91
C VAL A 376 28.16 8.57 -13.39
N ARG A 377 27.96 9.52 -14.33
CA ARG A 377 27.86 9.23 -15.77
C ARG A 377 29.06 8.50 -16.40
N ALA A 378 30.23 8.65 -15.78
CA ALA A 378 31.44 7.94 -16.19
C ALA A 378 31.54 6.51 -15.67
N ASP A 379 30.82 6.18 -14.60
CA ASP A 379 30.73 4.84 -14.03
C ASP A 379 29.48 4.13 -14.58
N ARG A 380 29.68 3.33 -15.63
CA ARG A 380 28.61 2.67 -16.37
C ARG A 380 27.78 1.71 -15.49
N GLU A 381 28.40 0.98 -14.60
CA GLU A 381 27.71 0.02 -13.73
C GLU A 381 26.81 0.76 -12.72
N ARG A 382 27.35 1.80 -12.07
CA ARG A 382 26.61 2.60 -11.12
C ARG A 382 25.49 3.40 -11.81
N LEU A 383 25.77 3.95 -13.00
CA LEU A 383 24.75 4.66 -13.79
C LEU A 383 23.56 3.75 -14.15
N ARG A 384 23.80 2.51 -14.57
CA ARG A 384 22.74 1.52 -14.83
C ARG A 384 21.85 1.31 -13.61
N ALA A 385 22.47 1.13 -12.44
CA ALA A 385 21.76 0.95 -11.19
C ALA A 385 20.91 2.18 -10.83
N VAL A 386 21.45 3.39 -11.01
CA VAL A 386 20.72 4.65 -10.79
C VAL A 386 19.53 4.75 -11.74
N ILE A 387 19.71 4.46 -13.03
CA ILE A 387 18.64 4.53 -14.04
C ILE A 387 17.53 3.54 -13.70
N ALA A 388 17.86 2.29 -13.34
CA ALA A 388 16.87 1.28 -13.00
C ALA A 388 15.99 1.69 -11.81
N VAL A 389 16.60 2.25 -10.75
CA VAL A 389 15.84 2.73 -9.58
C VAL A 389 15.05 4.00 -9.90
N ALA A 390 15.65 4.93 -10.65
CA ALA A 390 15.03 6.18 -11.05
C ALA A 390 13.78 5.97 -11.93
N ILE A 391 13.81 5.02 -12.88
CA ILE A 391 12.66 4.72 -13.73
C ILE A 391 11.49 4.20 -12.91
N VAL A 392 11.72 3.31 -11.95
CA VAL A 392 10.65 2.80 -11.07
C VAL A 392 10.06 3.93 -10.22
N SER A 393 10.92 4.81 -9.67
CA SER A 393 10.49 5.99 -8.89
C SER A 393 9.72 7.00 -9.76
N LEU A 394 10.19 7.28 -10.97
CA LEU A 394 9.52 8.15 -11.93
C LEU A 394 8.15 7.61 -12.32
N THR A 395 8.07 6.30 -12.60
CA THR A 395 6.78 5.66 -12.92
C THR A 395 5.81 5.76 -11.75
N ALA A 396 6.25 5.51 -10.50
CA ALA A 396 5.41 5.66 -9.32
C ALA A 396 4.89 7.09 -9.18
N THR A 397 5.73 8.08 -9.46
CA THR A 397 5.34 9.49 -9.44
C THR A 397 4.38 9.83 -10.58
N ALA A 398 4.60 9.32 -11.79
CA ALA A 398 3.71 9.51 -12.92
C ALA A 398 2.33 8.89 -12.70
N LEU A 399 2.28 7.72 -12.06
CA LEU A 399 1.02 7.05 -11.73
C LEU A 399 0.15 7.82 -10.71
N LEU A 400 0.68 8.78 -9.95
CA LEU A 400 -0.11 9.72 -9.14
C LEU A 400 -1.10 10.52 -9.99
N PHE A 401 -0.75 10.79 -11.24
CA PHE A 401 -1.60 11.48 -12.18
C PHE A 401 -2.72 10.59 -12.76
N TRP A 402 -2.67 9.31 -12.48
CA TRP A 402 -3.75 8.36 -12.74
C TRP A 402 -4.55 8.06 -11.47
N GLN A 403 -3.87 7.67 -10.38
CA GLN A 403 -4.52 7.31 -9.11
C GLN A 403 -3.64 7.69 -7.91
N THR A 404 -4.23 8.36 -6.91
CA THR A 404 -3.52 8.81 -5.71
C THR A 404 -3.04 7.64 -4.82
N ARG A 405 -3.64 6.45 -4.95
CA ARG A 405 -3.21 5.24 -4.22
C ARG A 405 -1.75 4.83 -4.49
N THR A 406 -1.10 5.36 -5.53
CA THR A 406 0.32 5.15 -5.80
C THR A 406 1.25 6.00 -4.92
N GLY A 407 0.70 6.95 -4.16
CA GLY A 407 1.43 7.86 -3.29
C GLY A 407 2.43 7.21 -2.34
N PRO A 408 2.05 6.13 -1.63
CA PRO A 408 2.97 5.40 -0.76
C PRO A 408 4.22 4.88 -1.48
N ALA A 409 4.06 4.29 -2.66
CA ALA A 409 5.17 3.81 -3.48
C ALA A 409 6.00 4.97 -4.04
N ALA A 410 5.36 6.04 -4.50
CA ALA A 410 6.03 7.21 -5.05
C ALA A 410 6.93 7.89 -4.01
N GLN A 411 6.43 8.10 -2.77
CA GLN A 411 7.22 8.67 -1.69
C GLN A 411 8.38 7.75 -1.27
N MET A 412 8.11 6.45 -1.08
CA MET A 412 9.13 5.48 -0.67
C MET A 412 10.27 5.38 -1.68
N LEU A 413 9.95 5.22 -2.96
CA LEU A 413 10.94 5.07 -4.03
C LEU A 413 11.73 6.36 -4.31
N ALA A 414 11.17 7.51 -3.96
CA ALA A 414 11.86 8.80 -4.10
C ALA A 414 12.97 9.00 -3.05
N ILE A 415 12.89 8.33 -1.89
CA ILE A 415 13.82 8.54 -0.77
C ILE A 415 15.29 8.46 -1.18
N PRO A 416 15.79 7.40 -1.87
CA PRO A 416 17.21 7.33 -2.20
C PRO A 416 17.69 8.48 -3.12
N GLY A 417 16.82 8.95 -4.03
CA GLY A 417 17.11 10.14 -4.84
C GLY A 417 17.11 11.42 -4.02
N ALA A 418 16.10 11.60 -3.17
CA ALA A 418 15.95 12.78 -2.32
C ALA A 418 17.16 13.02 -1.41
N VAL A 419 17.76 11.93 -0.90
CA VAL A 419 18.98 11.97 -0.07
C VAL A 419 20.17 12.60 -0.81
N VAL A 420 20.23 12.52 -2.14
CA VAL A 420 21.35 13.07 -2.93
C VAL A 420 21.50 14.57 -2.73
N LEU A 421 20.39 15.30 -2.65
CA LEU A 421 20.39 16.76 -2.47
C LEU A 421 21.13 17.18 -1.20
N PRO A 422 20.72 16.77 0.01
CA PRO A 422 21.43 17.12 1.22
C PRO A 422 22.84 16.50 1.27
N TRP A 423 23.06 15.31 0.70
CA TRP A 423 24.37 14.67 0.67
C TRP A 423 25.41 15.49 -0.09
N LEU A 424 25.04 16.07 -1.23
CA LEU A 424 25.95 16.84 -2.06
C LEU A 424 26.06 18.31 -1.65
N LEU A 425 24.98 18.92 -1.17
CA LEU A 425 24.89 20.36 -0.93
C LEU A 425 25.17 20.77 0.52
N ALA A 426 24.72 19.96 1.51
CA ALA A 426 24.90 20.32 2.91
C ALA A 426 26.38 20.49 3.32
N PRO A 427 27.35 19.66 2.89
CA PRO A 427 28.75 19.90 3.22
C PRO A 427 29.30 21.23 2.72
N ARG A 428 28.87 21.70 1.51
CA ARG A 428 29.28 22.97 0.95
C ARG A 428 28.77 24.16 1.75
N VAL A 429 27.51 24.07 2.19
CA VAL A 429 26.88 25.13 3.02
C VAL A 429 27.44 25.11 4.44
N PHE A 430 27.69 23.92 4.98
CA PHE A 430 28.29 23.74 6.31
C PHE A 430 29.70 24.30 6.40
N ALA A 431 30.46 24.33 5.29
CA ALA A 431 31.79 24.93 5.20
C ALA A 431 31.78 26.46 5.17
N SER A 432 30.59 27.11 5.15
CA SER A 432 30.49 28.58 5.14
C SER A 432 31.11 29.22 6.40
N GLY A 433 31.86 30.30 6.25
CA GLY A 433 32.37 31.12 7.35
C GLY A 433 31.26 31.83 8.14
N ASN A 434 30.07 32.04 7.54
CA ASN A 434 28.93 32.67 8.21
C ASN A 434 28.14 31.64 8.99
N ALA A 435 28.06 31.80 10.33
CA ALA A 435 27.39 30.88 11.23
C ALA A 435 25.88 30.70 10.90
N ALA A 436 25.18 31.76 10.50
CA ALA A 436 23.77 31.70 10.13
C ALA A 436 23.57 30.87 8.85
N VAL A 437 24.38 31.10 7.82
CA VAL A 437 24.35 30.30 6.57
C VAL A 437 24.67 28.84 6.88
N ARG A 438 25.69 28.60 7.70
CA ARG A 438 26.10 27.24 8.08
C ARG A 438 24.99 26.46 8.75
N VAL A 439 24.29 27.05 9.72
CA VAL A 439 23.24 26.36 10.48
C VAL A 439 21.90 26.34 9.71
N LEU A 440 21.37 27.53 9.40
CA LEU A 440 20.05 27.64 8.76
C LEU A 440 20.03 27.09 7.34
N GLY A 441 21.10 27.35 6.57
CA GLY A 441 21.23 26.84 5.21
C GLY A 441 21.34 25.32 5.18
N THR A 442 22.08 24.70 6.12
CA THR A 442 22.18 23.24 6.20
C THR A 442 20.83 22.64 6.56
N VAL A 443 20.13 23.18 7.56
CA VAL A 443 18.78 22.71 7.95
C VAL A 443 17.81 22.86 6.76
N LEU A 444 17.83 23.99 6.07
CA LEU A 444 16.96 24.24 4.91
C LEU A 444 17.21 23.24 3.79
N ILE A 445 18.48 22.96 3.44
CA ILE A 445 18.81 21.97 2.40
C ILE A 445 18.38 20.57 2.79
N VAL A 446 18.55 20.19 4.05
CA VAL A 446 18.08 18.89 4.56
C VAL A 446 16.57 18.79 4.48
N LEU A 447 15.83 19.78 4.98
CA LEU A 447 14.37 19.79 4.94
C LEU A 447 13.84 19.81 3.50
N LEU A 448 14.42 20.63 2.62
CA LEU A 448 14.04 20.70 1.21
C LEU A 448 14.32 19.36 0.51
N GLY A 449 15.54 18.85 0.66
CA GLY A 449 15.96 17.60 0.02
C GLY A 449 15.17 16.39 0.49
N LEU A 450 14.81 16.31 1.75
CA LEU A 450 14.04 15.19 2.31
C LEU A 450 12.51 15.41 2.26
N GLY A 451 12.03 16.44 1.56
CA GLY A 451 10.59 16.70 1.40
C GLY A 451 9.86 17.25 2.64
N GLY A 452 10.62 17.57 3.71
CA GLY A 452 10.05 18.05 4.97
C GLY A 452 9.64 19.52 4.99
N LEU A 453 10.18 20.32 4.06
CA LEU A 453 9.93 21.76 4.03
C LEU A 453 8.46 22.09 3.69
N VAL A 454 7.86 21.37 2.74
CA VAL A 454 6.48 21.62 2.30
C VAL A 454 5.47 21.38 3.42
N PRO A 455 5.41 20.21 4.08
CA PRO A 455 4.50 20.00 5.19
C PRO A 455 4.77 20.99 6.35
N MET A 456 6.02 21.36 6.60
CA MET A 456 6.36 22.34 7.63
C MET A 456 5.78 23.73 7.30
N ILE A 457 5.94 24.22 6.07
CA ILE A 457 5.38 25.51 5.64
C ILE A 457 3.85 25.48 5.69
N LEU A 458 3.24 24.39 5.24
CA LEU A 458 1.78 24.26 5.21
C LEU A 458 1.16 24.29 6.60
N ASN A 459 1.87 23.88 7.65
CA ASN A 459 1.40 24.04 9.04
C ASN A 459 1.20 25.51 9.46
N PHE A 460 1.84 26.47 8.78
CA PHE A 460 1.67 27.91 9.01
C PHE A 460 0.63 28.55 8.07
N VAL A 461 0.18 27.81 7.06
CA VAL A 461 -0.88 28.29 6.15
C VAL A 461 -2.23 28.01 6.79
N PRO A 462 -3.02 29.02 7.11
CA PRO A 462 -4.34 28.80 7.72
C PRO A 462 -5.23 27.95 6.81
N ASP A 463 -5.73 26.86 7.35
CA ASP A 463 -6.79 26.10 6.67
C ASP A 463 -8.03 26.96 6.54
N LYS A 464 -8.73 26.82 5.41
CA LYS A 464 -10.09 27.37 5.31
C LYS A 464 -10.93 26.76 6.43
N PRO A 465 -11.67 27.57 7.20
CA PRO A 465 -12.52 27.04 8.26
C PRO A 465 -13.43 25.94 7.68
N ALA A 466 -13.37 24.75 8.28
CA ALA A 466 -14.20 23.65 7.85
C ALA A 466 -15.69 24.08 7.90
N SER A 467 -16.43 23.84 6.84
CA SER A 467 -17.86 24.11 6.79
C SER A 467 -18.61 23.31 7.89
N LYS A 468 -19.85 23.70 8.18
CA LYS A 468 -20.68 22.91 9.11
C LYS A 468 -20.83 21.46 8.62
N SER A 469 -20.97 21.28 7.30
CA SER A 469 -21.03 19.95 6.67
C SER A 469 -19.74 19.17 6.86
N ASP A 470 -18.57 19.77 6.58
CA ASP A 470 -17.28 19.09 6.73
C ASP A 470 -17.03 18.65 8.17
N ARG A 471 -17.40 19.51 9.14
CA ARG A 471 -17.30 19.14 10.57
C ARG A 471 -18.22 17.98 10.93
N ALA A 472 -19.43 17.93 10.39
CA ALA A 472 -20.36 16.82 10.61
C ALA A 472 -19.84 15.52 9.99
N ILE A 473 -19.31 15.57 8.75
CA ILE A 473 -18.72 14.43 8.06
C ILE A 473 -17.50 13.89 8.84
N ASN A 474 -16.58 14.76 9.20
CA ASN A 474 -15.38 14.38 9.95
C ASN A 474 -15.74 13.77 11.31
N ARG A 475 -16.75 14.30 12.00
CA ARG A 475 -17.26 13.75 13.25
C ARG A 475 -17.89 12.37 13.04
N ALA A 476 -18.74 12.19 12.03
CA ALA A 476 -19.40 10.93 11.73
C ALA A 476 -18.36 9.83 11.37
N ASN A 477 -17.45 10.12 10.44
CA ASN A 477 -16.39 9.18 10.05
C ASN A 477 -15.53 8.72 11.23
N ARG A 478 -15.29 9.60 12.22
CA ARG A 478 -14.51 9.28 13.40
C ARG A 478 -15.29 8.50 14.45
N LEU A 479 -16.58 8.82 14.66
CA LEU A 479 -17.35 8.28 15.77
C LEU A 479 -18.13 7.01 15.42
N CYS A 480 -18.73 6.92 14.23
CA CYS A 480 -19.56 5.77 13.86
C CYS A 480 -18.84 4.41 13.92
N PRO A 481 -17.56 4.29 13.53
CA PRO A 481 -16.85 3.01 13.62
C PRO A 481 -16.33 2.68 15.03
N THR A 482 -16.55 3.50 16.06
CA THR A 482 -16.05 3.21 17.41
C THR A 482 -16.81 2.06 18.07
N LEU A 483 -16.12 1.33 18.97
CA LEU A 483 -16.77 0.28 19.77
C LEU A 483 -17.93 0.81 20.60
N TRP A 484 -17.81 2.06 21.11
CA TRP A 484 -18.86 2.72 21.85
C TRP A 484 -20.13 2.91 21.01
N ALA A 485 -19.99 3.40 19.78
CA ALA A 485 -21.14 3.59 18.88
C ALA A 485 -21.78 2.26 18.47
N MET A 486 -20.99 1.22 18.27
CA MET A 486 -21.43 -0.12 17.86
C MET A 486 -21.99 -0.95 19.02
N LYS A 487 -21.78 -0.56 20.28
CA LYS A 487 -22.24 -1.32 21.46
C LYS A 487 -23.76 -1.59 21.46
N PRO A 488 -24.66 -0.59 21.27
CA PRO A 488 -26.10 -0.86 21.22
C PRO A 488 -26.52 -1.67 19.99
N VAL A 489 -25.77 -1.60 18.89
CA VAL A 489 -25.98 -2.49 17.72
C VAL A 489 -25.67 -3.93 18.10
N ALA A 490 -24.54 -4.17 18.75
CA ALA A 490 -24.13 -5.51 19.20
C ALA A 490 -25.07 -6.11 20.27
N GLN A 491 -25.91 -5.34 20.91
CA GLN A 491 -26.90 -5.79 21.89
C GLN A 491 -28.20 -6.30 21.25
N GLN A 492 -28.41 -6.02 19.94
CA GLN A 492 -29.60 -6.51 19.24
C GLN A 492 -29.45 -8.01 18.91
N PRO A 493 -30.55 -8.77 18.79
CA PRO A 493 -30.51 -10.14 18.32
C PRO A 493 -29.75 -10.27 16.99
N LYS A 494 -29.00 -11.39 16.83
CA LYS A 494 -28.25 -11.66 15.60
C LYS A 494 -29.16 -11.57 14.37
N GLY A 495 -28.73 -10.88 13.34
CA GLY A 495 -29.48 -10.71 12.10
C GLY A 495 -28.62 -10.16 10.96
N ILE A 496 -29.23 -10.02 9.80
CA ILE A 496 -28.65 -9.45 8.59
C ILE A 496 -28.98 -7.93 8.60
N VAL A 497 -27.96 -7.11 8.45
CA VAL A 497 -28.07 -5.65 8.54
C VAL A 497 -27.80 -5.03 7.17
N MET A 498 -28.75 -4.31 6.64
CA MET A 498 -28.58 -3.42 5.51
C MET A 498 -27.90 -2.13 6.00
N THR A 499 -26.70 -1.86 5.53
CA THR A 499 -25.93 -0.67 5.92
C THR A 499 -25.07 -0.14 4.78
N PHE A 500 -24.39 0.96 5.02
CA PHE A 500 -23.45 1.53 4.04
C PHE A 500 -22.31 0.57 3.74
N VAL A 501 -21.91 0.52 2.48
CA VAL A 501 -20.80 -0.31 2.00
C VAL A 501 -19.54 -0.10 2.85
N ASP A 502 -19.22 1.16 3.21
CA ASP A 502 -18.05 1.51 4.01
C ASP A 502 -18.19 1.19 5.51
N LEU A 503 -19.41 1.01 6.03
CA LEU A 503 -19.65 0.71 7.45
C LEU A 503 -19.74 -0.80 7.70
N ALA A 504 -20.12 -1.57 6.69
CA ALA A 504 -20.38 -3.01 6.79
C ALA A 504 -19.17 -3.84 7.28
N PRO A 505 -17.92 -3.62 6.82
CA PRO A 505 -16.77 -4.36 7.33
C PRO A 505 -16.56 -4.15 8.84
N ARG A 506 -16.76 -2.92 9.32
CA ARG A 506 -16.67 -2.63 10.76
C ARG A 506 -17.78 -3.34 11.55
N LEU A 507 -19.01 -3.28 11.05
CA LEU A 507 -20.16 -3.94 11.67
C LEU A 507 -19.89 -5.43 11.88
N ILE A 508 -19.51 -6.17 10.84
CA ILE A 508 -19.29 -7.62 10.93
C ILE A 508 -18.10 -7.99 11.81
N THR A 509 -17.13 -7.08 11.96
CA THR A 509 -15.93 -7.29 12.77
C THR A 509 -16.21 -7.13 14.25
N VAL A 510 -17.05 -6.17 14.66
CA VAL A 510 -17.22 -5.83 16.09
C VAL A 510 -18.58 -6.20 16.65
N THR A 511 -19.43 -6.84 15.83
CA THR A 511 -20.74 -7.37 16.27
C THR A 511 -20.94 -8.81 15.80
N GLN A 512 -22.03 -9.46 16.27
CA GLN A 512 -22.46 -10.78 15.80
C GLN A 512 -23.25 -10.74 14.48
N HIS A 513 -23.59 -9.54 13.99
CA HIS A 513 -24.40 -9.38 12.79
C HIS A 513 -23.66 -9.74 11.51
N SER A 514 -24.43 -10.02 10.48
CA SER A 514 -24.02 -10.11 9.08
C SER A 514 -24.43 -8.84 8.33
N SER A 515 -23.82 -8.58 7.18
CA SER A 515 -24.18 -7.45 6.30
C SER A 515 -24.24 -7.90 4.84
N ILE A 516 -24.77 -7.06 3.96
CA ILE A 516 -24.98 -7.41 2.55
C ILE A 516 -23.74 -7.14 1.72
N ALA A 517 -23.17 -5.94 1.80
CA ALA A 517 -22.07 -5.52 0.93
C ALA A 517 -20.99 -4.76 1.71
N GLY A 518 -19.74 -4.94 1.29
CA GLY A 518 -18.60 -4.11 1.63
C GLY A 518 -17.89 -3.66 0.35
N PRO A 519 -16.83 -2.83 0.43
CA PRO A 519 -16.18 -2.23 -0.73
C PRO A 519 -15.24 -3.22 -1.45
N TYR A 520 -15.75 -4.41 -1.82
CA TYR A 520 -14.98 -5.50 -2.43
C TYR A 520 -15.57 -5.83 -3.79
N HIS A 521 -14.86 -5.42 -4.84
CA HIS A 521 -15.32 -5.37 -6.23
C HIS A 521 -15.87 -6.69 -6.79
N ARG A 522 -15.41 -7.85 -6.29
CA ARG A 522 -15.95 -9.18 -6.69
C ARG A 522 -17.40 -9.42 -6.26
N ASN A 523 -17.96 -8.54 -5.42
CA ASN A 523 -19.33 -8.63 -4.94
C ASN A 523 -20.19 -7.48 -5.52
N GLY A 524 -20.00 -7.21 -6.81
CA GLY A 524 -20.61 -6.07 -7.52
C GLY A 524 -22.13 -6.01 -7.36
N ASP A 525 -22.84 -7.12 -7.50
CA ASP A 525 -24.31 -7.18 -7.37
C ASP A 525 -24.77 -6.74 -5.97
N ALA A 526 -24.10 -7.23 -4.92
CA ALA A 526 -24.40 -6.83 -3.55
C ALA A 526 -24.09 -5.35 -3.27
N ILE A 527 -23.01 -4.82 -3.90
CA ILE A 527 -22.70 -3.39 -3.85
C ILE A 527 -23.79 -2.57 -4.55
N ALA A 528 -24.21 -2.98 -5.76
CA ALA A 528 -25.28 -2.31 -6.49
C ALA A 528 -26.58 -2.31 -5.67
N ASP A 529 -26.98 -3.45 -5.11
CA ASP A 529 -28.15 -3.56 -4.24
C ASP A 529 -28.06 -2.63 -3.02
N SER A 530 -26.91 -2.58 -2.35
CA SER A 530 -26.72 -1.65 -1.22
C SER A 530 -26.80 -0.18 -1.64
N MET A 531 -26.27 0.17 -2.81
CA MET A 531 -26.34 1.54 -3.33
C MET A 531 -27.76 1.91 -3.76
N HIS A 532 -28.48 1.02 -4.44
CA HIS A 532 -29.89 1.22 -4.82
C HIS A 532 -30.81 1.28 -3.61
N PHE A 533 -30.55 0.46 -2.57
CA PHE A 533 -31.32 0.50 -1.33
C PHE A 533 -31.40 1.91 -0.74
N PHE A 534 -30.29 2.63 -0.67
CA PHE A 534 -30.27 3.98 -0.09
C PHE A 534 -30.67 5.09 -1.06
N ARG A 535 -30.55 4.86 -2.38
CA ARG A 535 -30.79 5.85 -3.44
C ARG A 535 -32.19 5.73 -4.06
N GLY A 536 -32.80 4.54 -4.01
CA GLY A 536 -34.11 4.25 -4.56
C GLY A 536 -35.24 4.82 -3.73
N THR A 537 -36.48 4.46 -4.07
CA THR A 537 -37.69 4.74 -3.30
C THR A 537 -37.77 3.86 -2.04
N ALA A 538 -38.68 4.18 -1.11
CA ALA A 538 -38.92 3.35 0.07
C ALA A 538 -39.42 1.94 -0.28
N ASP A 539 -40.18 1.79 -1.36
CA ASP A 539 -40.72 0.50 -1.82
C ASP A 539 -39.62 -0.34 -2.47
N GLU A 540 -38.76 0.27 -3.29
CA GLU A 540 -37.58 -0.41 -3.84
C GLU A 540 -36.62 -0.86 -2.73
N ALA A 541 -36.40 -0.02 -1.72
CA ALA A 541 -35.59 -0.36 -0.56
C ALA A 541 -36.19 -1.55 0.20
N HIS A 542 -37.51 -1.58 0.39
CA HIS A 542 -38.20 -2.71 1.03
C HIS A 542 -38.05 -3.99 0.21
N ALA A 543 -38.26 -3.94 -1.10
CA ALA A 543 -38.08 -5.11 -1.98
C ALA A 543 -36.64 -5.66 -1.93
N ILE A 544 -35.62 -4.79 -1.88
CA ILE A 544 -34.21 -5.20 -1.73
C ILE A 544 -33.99 -5.82 -0.34
N ALA A 545 -34.54 -5.21 0.72
CA ALA A 545 -34.42 -5.77 2.08
C ALA A 545 -34.98 -7.18 2.19
N LEU A 546 -36.18 -7.42 1.61
CA LEU A 546 -36.83 -8.73 1.59
C LEU A 546 -36.02 -9.76 0.79
N ARG A 547 -35.49 -9.38 -0.38
CA ARG A 547 -34.64 -10.26 -1.20
C ARG A 547 -33.40 -10.76 -0.45
N HIS A 548 -32.80 -9.91 0.38
CA HIS A 548 -31.64 -10.26 1.19
C HIS A 548 -32.00 -10.78 2.60
N HIS A 549 -33.28 -11.00 2.90
CA HIS A 549 -33.74 -11.43 4.24
C HIS A 549 -33.18 -10.52 5.35
N ALA A 550 -33.08 -9.21 5.10
CA ALA A 550 -32.54 -8.26 6.05
C ALA A 550 -33.45 -8.08 7.26
N ASN A 551 -32.89 -8.09 8.46
CA ASN A 551 -33.60 -7.89 9.71
C ASN A 551 -33.56 -6.44 10.18
N TYR A 552 -32.52 -5.72 9.79
CA TYR A 552 -32.25 -4.37 10.28
C TYR A 552 -31.74 -3.46 9.18
N VAL A 553 -31.95 -2.17 9.37
CA VAL A 553 -31.30 -1.09 8.63
C VAL A 553 -30.45 -0.29 9.61
N LEU A 554 -29.15 -0.10 9.31
CA LEU A 554 -28.24 0.70 10.11
C LEU A 554 -27.68 1.86 9.29
N THR A 555 -27.78 3.07 9.80
CA THR A 555 -27.22 4.26 9.16
C THR A 555 -26.33 5.04 10.09
N CYS A 556 -25.34 5.73 9.52
CA CYS A 556 -24.52 6.72 10.19
C CYS A 556 -24.77 8.08 9.50
N PRO A 557 -25.64 8.93 10.04
CA PRO A 557 -25.90 10.25 9.48
C PRO A 557 -24.62 11.06 9.27
N ALA A 558 -24.50 11.72 8.11
CA ALA A 558 -23.34 12.50 7.70
C ALA A 558 -22.02 11.71 7.49
N MET A 559 -22.02 10.38 7.47
CA MET A 559 -20.85 9.63 7.02
C MET A 559 -20.52 9.97 5.55
N SER A 560 -19.24 9.96 5.14
CA SER A 560 -18.79 10.41 3.81
C SER A 560 -19.62 9.83 2.66
N ILE A 561 -19.90 8.54 2.66
CA ILE A 561 -20.69 7.88 1.62
C ILE A 561 -22.12 8.44 1.51
N SER A 562 -22.68 8.92 2.61
CA SER A 562 -24.05 9.49 2.60
C SER A 562 -24.15 10.79 1.78
N THR A 563 -23.03 11.46 1.53
CA THR A 563 -23.01 12.66 0.68
C THR A 563 -23.36 12.32 -0.77
N ILE A 564 -23.01 11.12 -1.23
CA ILE A 564 -23.33 10.60 -2.56
C ILE A 564 -24.86 10.43 -2.66
N PHE A 565 -25.48 9.81 -1.64
CA PHE A 565 -26.92 9.60 -1.62
C PHE A 565 -27.69 10.92 -1.62
N ILE A 566 -27.21 11.92 -0.89
CA ILE A 566 -27.84 13.26 -0.83
C ILE A 566 -27.69 13.99 -2.17
N SER A 567 -26.51 13.94 -2.80
CA SER A 567 -26.23 14.68 -4.04
C SER A 567 -26.87 14.05 -5.27
N GLU A 568 -26.88 12.72 -5.37
CA GLU A 568 -27.32 12.01 -6.57
C GLU A 568 -28.75 11.47 -6.48
N ALA A 569 -29.30 11.34 -5.27
CA ALA A 569 -30.68 10.91 -5.03
C ALA A 569 -31.38 11.77 -3.94
N PRO A 570 -31.60 13.06 -4.19
CA PRO A 570 -32.15 14.00 -3.18
C PRO A 570 -33.58 13.67 -2.72
N LYS A 571 -34.30 12.79 -3.43
CA LYS A 571 -35.60 12.23 -3.06
C LYS A 571 -35.51 10.75 -2.64
N GLY A 572 -34.31 10.18 -2.59
CA GLY A 572 -34.08 8.77 -2.29
C GLY A 572 -34.42 8.41 -0.84
N PHE A 573 -34.51 7.11 -0.60
CA PHE A 573 -34.90 6.55 0.69
C PHE A 573 -34.01 7.01 1.86
N TYR A 574 -32.68 7.12 1.66
CA TYR A 574 -31.81 7.65 2.70
C TYR A 574 -32.18 9.07 3.13
N VAL A 575 -32.50 9.95 2.16
CA VAL A 575 -32.88 11.34 2.45
C VAL A 575 -34.24 11.41 3.15
N GLN A 576 -35.18 10.50 2.80
CA GLN A 576 -36.47 10.37 3.50
C GLN A 576 -36.25 9.99 4.97
N LEU A 577 -35.39 8.99 5.26
CA LEU A 577 -35.04 8.61 6.63
C LEU A 577 -34.39 9.76 7.41
N GLN A 578 -33.52 10.55 6.76
CA GLN A 578 -32.93 11.73 7.40
C GLN A 578 -33.93 12.80 7.80
N LYS A 579 -35.00 12.98 7.00
CA LYS A 579 -36.11 13.90 7.27
C LYS A 579 -37.10 13.36 8.30
N GLY A 580 -36.84 12.16 8.86
CA GLY A 580 -37.75 11.50 9.80
C GLY A 580 -38.96 10.83 9.15
N GLN A 581 -38.99 10.72 7.82
CA GLN A 581 -40.03 10.01 7.08
C GLN A 581 -39.75 8.50 7.10
N VAL A 582 -40.09 7.86 8.22
CA VAL A 582 -39.87 6.41 8.42
C VAL A 582 -41.06 5.66 7.86
N PRO A 583 -40.88 4.75 6.87
CA PRO A 583 -41.98 3.97 6.32
C PRO A 583 -42.51 2.94 7.34
N LYS A 584 -43.73 2.45 7.14
CA LYS A 584 -44.42 1.55 8.09
C LYS A 584 -43.72 0.21 8.30
N TRP A 585 -42.90 -0.23 7.36
CA TRP A 585 -42.12 -1.46 7.45
C TRP A 585 -40.83 -1.32 8.28
N LEU A 586 -40.56 -0.14 8.87
CA LEU A 586 -39.42 0.12 9.74
C LEU A 586 -39.87 0.60 11.13
N GLU A 587 -39.36 -0.05 12.17
CA GLU A 587 -39.49 0.39 13.56
C GLU A 587 -38.16 0.93 14.08
N PRO A 588 -38.09 2.21 14.52
CA PRO A 588 -36.86 2.75 15.12
C PRO A 588 -36.46 2.00 16.37
N ILE A 589 -35.18 1.63 16.47
CA ILE A 589 -34.59 1.09 17.70
C ILE A 589 -33.97 2.25 18.48
N PRO A 590 -34.40 2.47 19.74
CA PRO A 590 -33.88 3.59 20.52
C PRO A 590 -32.41 3.37 20.92
N PHE A 591 -31.57 4.35 20.59
CA PHE A 591 -30.18 4.43 21.01
C PHE A 591 -29.98 5.62 21.96
N PRO A 592 -28.89 5.65 22.76
CA PRO A 592 -28.52 6.83 23.55
C PRO A 592 -28.46 8.09 22.69
N LYS A 593 -28.92 9.23 23.20
CA LYS A 593 -29.03 10.51 22.44
C LYS A 593 -27.73 10.93 21.76
N ASP A 594 -26.58 10.62 22.36
CA ASP A 594 -25.26 10.98 21.84
C ASP A 594 -24.72 9.97 20.82
N ASN A 595 -25.38 8.84 20.61
CA ASN A 595 -24.93 7.83 19.66
C ASN A 595 -25.12 8.34 18.22
N PRO A 596 -24.06 8.32 17.39
CA PRO A 596 -24.15 8.83 16.01
C PRO A 596 -24.91 7.89 15.07
N LEU A 597 -25.13 6.63 15.46
CA LEU A 597 -25.80 5.61 14.64
C LEU A 597 -27.32 5.67 14.84
N LYS A 598 -28.06 5.34 13.77
CA LYS A 598 -29.49 5.09 13.81
C LYS A 598 -29.77 3.69 13.28
N MET A 599 -30.56 2.93 14.02
CA MET A 599 -30.92 1.55 13.66
C MET A 599 -32.44 1.40 13.62
N TYR A 600 -32.91 0.61 12.66
CA TYR A 600 -34.32 0.30 12.49
C TYR A 600 -34.47 -1.21 12.36
N LYS A 601 -35.53 -1.77 12.95
CA LYS A 601 -35.96 -3.13 12.73
C LYS A 601 -36.88 -3.19 11.52
N ILE A 602 -36.70 -4.17 10.67
CA ILE A 602 -37.61 -4.43 9.54
C ILE A 602 -38.77 -5.26 10.07
N VAL A 603 -39.99 -4.80 9.82
CA VAL A 603 -41.24 -5.45 10.19
C VAL A 603 -42.15 -5.53 8.97
N GLY A 604 -42.66 -6.70 8.66
CA GLY A 604 -43.53 -6.91 7.50
C GLY A 604 -42.89 -7.75 6.40
#